data_939bb9cab2087993038cbefa8f2bd87b
#
_entry.id   939bb9cab2087993038cbefa8f2bd87b
#
_cell.length_a   1.000
_cell.length_b   1.000
_cell.length_c   1.000
_cell.angle_alpha   90.00
_cell.angle_beta   90.00
_cell.angle_gamma   90.00
#
_symmetry.space_group_name_H-M   'P 1'
#
loop_
_entity.id
_entity.type
_entity.pdbx_description
1 polymer ?
#
loop_
_entity_poly.entity_id
_entity_poly.type
_entity_poly.pdbx_seq_one_letter_code
_entity_poly.pdbx_strand_id
1 'polypeptide(L)'
;DKEAVDWWIRRCQEWKEKYPVVLPKHYEAGDDEPANVYAAIKEISKRVEEDQITVVGNGSACVVGGHAYEMKKGQRFISNSAIASMGYDLPAAIGAWVADHTKDIILVTGDGSIQMNLQELQTIVHHHMGIKIFLINNGGYHSIRQTQKTHFHEPLVGIGVDSHDLSFPSMEKLAW
;
A
#
# COMPACT_ATOMS: atom_id res chain seq x y z
N ASP A 1 -13.29 31.02 14.46
CA ASP A 1 -14.43 31.59 13.77
C ASP A 1 -15.15 30.47 12.97
N LYS A 2 -16.45 30.27 13.25
CA LYS A 2 -17.26 29.21 12.63
C LYS A 2 -17.42 29.44 11.12
N GLU A 3 -17.58 30.69 10.70
CA GLU A 3 -17.72 31.01 9.27
C GLU A 3 -16.47 30.65 8.46
N ALA A 4 -15.29 30.87 9.01
CA ALA A 4 -14.02 30.48 8.37
C ALA A 4 -13.90 28.98 8.26
N VAL A 5 -14.33 28.22 9.28
CA VAL A 5 -14.33 26.74 9.24
C VAL A 5 -15.32 26.23 8.19
N ASP A 6 -16.53 26.75 8.16
CA ASP A 6 -17.57 26.37 7.21
C ASP A 6 -17.15 26.70 5.75
N TRP A 7 -16.51 27.86 5.55
CA TRP A 7 -15.95 28.26 4.26
C TRP A 7 -14.85 27.24 3.82
N TRP A 8 -13.93 26.89 4.73
CA TRP A 8 -12.84 25.96 4.45
C TRP A 8 -13.36 24.56 4.11
N ILE A 9 -14.35 24.05 4.86
CA ILE A 9 -14.98 22.76 4.59
C ILE A 9 -15.60 22.75 3.20
N ARG A 10 -16.37 23.77 2.81
CA ARG A 10 -16.93 23.87 1.46
C ARG A 10 -15.85 23.87 0.40
N ARG A 11 -14.77 24.62 0.62
CA ARG A 11 -13.65 24.68 -0.32
C ARG A 11 -12.96 23.33 -0.50
N CYS A 12 -12.77 22.58 0.58
CA CYS A 12 -12.24 21.23 0.52
C CYS A 12 -13.17 20.27 -0.25
N GLN A 13 -14.48 20.39 -0.09
CA GLN A 13 -15.45 19.59 -0.83
C GLN A 13 -15.41 19.91 -2.32
N GLU A 14 -15.42 21.19 -2.71
CA GLU A 14 -15.26 21.59 -4.12
C GLU A 14 -13.98 21.01 -4.75
N TRP A 15 -12.87 21.03 -4.00
CA TRP A 15 -11.61 20.45 -4.50
C TRP A 15 -11.66 18.93 -4.64
N LYS A 16 -12.29 18.21 -3.72
CA LYS A 16 -12.49 16.75 -3.84
C LYS A 16 -13.31 16.38 -5.06
N GLU A 17 -14.32 17.16 -5.40
CA GLU A 17 -15.13 16.96 -6.60
C GLU A 17 -14.36 17.30 -7.87
N LYS A 18 -13.63 18.41 -7.87
CA LYS A 18 -12.87 18.90 -9.03
C LYS A 18 -11.62 18.08 -9.33
N TYR A 19 -10.98 17.54 -8.29
CA TYR A 19 -9.71 16.81 -8.37
C TYR A 19 -9.82 15.44 -7.68
N PRO A 20 -10.67 14.52 -8.15
CA PRO A 20 -10.79 13.19 -7.54
C PRO A 20 -9.47 12.43 -7.66
N VAL A 21 -9.05 11.78 -6.58
CA VAL A 21 -7.80 11.00 -6.53
C VAL A 21 -7.89 9.78 -7.44
N VAL A 22 -9.05 9.13 -7.49
CA VAL A 22 -9.28 7.95 -8.34
C VAL A 22 -10.27 8.32 -9.44
N LEU A 23 -9.82 8.23 -10.68
CA LEU A 23 -10.57 8.58 -11.87
C LEU A 23 -11.25 7.34 -12.47
N PRO A 24 -12.35 7.49 -13.23
CA PRO A 24 -12.98 6.37 -13.95
C PRO A 24 -11.99 5.55 -14.78
N LYS A 25 -11.08 6.21 -15.49
CA LYS A 25 -10.03 5.54 -16.29
C LYS A 25 -9.11 4.60 -15.50
N HIS A 26 -9.03 4.73 -14.16
CA HIS A 26 -8.24 3.82 -13.33
C HIS A 26 -8.89 2.44 -13.15
N TYR A 27 -10.15 2.29 -13.57
CA TYR A 27 -10.91 1.05 -13.55
C TYR A 27 -11.03 0.38 -14.93
N GLU A 28 -10.43 0.98 -15.97
CA GLU A 28 -10.58 0.54 -17.37
C GLU A 28 -9.55 -0.53 -17.79
N ALA A 29 -8.76 -1.05 -16.85
CA ALA A 29 -7.82 -2.14 -17.14
C ALA A 29 -8.57 -3.39 -17.63
N GLY A 30 -8.11 -3.97 -18.74
CA GLY A 30 -8.61 -5.25 -19.24
C GLY A 30 -8.25 -6.42 -18.32
N ASP A 31 -8.86 -7.58 -18.55
CA ASP A 31 -8.70 -8.76 -17.68
C ASP A 31 -7.23 -9.22 -17.60
N ASP A 32 -6.43 -9.01 -18.64
CA ASP A 32 -5.01 -9.38 -18.72
C ASP A 32 -4.06 -8.21 -18.43
N GLU A 33 -4.58 -7.04 -18.06
CA GLU A 33 -3.77 -5.87 -17.76
C GLU A 33 -3.58 -5.69 -16.24
N PRO A 34 -2.40 -5.16 -15.81
CA PRO A 34 -2.18 -4.88 -14.40
C PRO A 34 -3.20 -3.88 -13.84
N ALA A 35 -3.79 -4.21 -12.70
CA ALA A 35 -4.72 -3.32 -12.01
C ALA A 35 -4.04 -1.99 -11.61
N ASN A 36 -4.77 -0.89 -11.75
CA ASN A 36 -4.30 0.41 -11.28
C ASN A 36 -4.26 0.44 -9.75
N VAL A 37 -3.13 0.77 -9.16
CA VAL A 37 -2.92 0.74 -7.71
C VAL A 37 -3.85 1.70 -6.95
N TYR A 38 -4.20 2.86 -7.52
CA TYR A 38 -5.15 3.80 -6.90
C TYR A 38 -6.56 3.21 -6.81
N ALA A 39 -7.02 2.59 -7.89
CA ALA A 39 -8.31 1.88 -7.91
C ALA A 39 -8.30 0.70 -6.93
N ALA A 40 -7.24 -0.11 -6.93
CA ALA A 40 -7.11 -1.26 -6.05
C ALA A 40 -7.18 -0.86 -4.56
N ILE A 41 -6.40 0.14 -4.12
CA ILE A 41 -6.41 0.60 -2.73
C ILE A 41 -7.77 1.20 -2.34
N LYS A 42 -8.40 1.96 -3.22
CA LYS A 42 -9.75 2.48 -2.97
C LYS A 42 -10.75 1.34 -2.79
N GLU A 43 -10.71 0.33 -3.63
CA GLU A 43 -11.61 -0.83 -3.53
C GLU A 43 -11.33 -1.69 -2.29
N ILE A 44 -10.08 -1.84 -1.87
CA ILE A 44 -9.74 -2.45 -0.58
C ILE A 44 -10.37 -1.65 0.55
N SER A 45 -10.15 -0.33 0.60
CA SER A 45 -10.66 0.53 1.68
C SER A 45 -12.17 0.50 1.83
N LYS A 46 -12.91 0.39 0.72
CA LYS A 46 -14.37 0.27 0.74
C LYS A 46 -14.85 -1.03 1.40
N ARG A 47 -14.07 -2.11 1.32
CA ARG A 47 -14.40 -3.44 1.86
C ARG A 47 -13.90 -3.67 3.28
N VAL A 48 -12.92 -2.86 3.73
CA VAL A 48 -12.44 -2.91 5.12
C VAL A 48 -13.54 -2.39 6.05
N GLU A 49 -13.81 -3.13 7.13
CA GLU A 49 -14.88 -2.82 8.07
C GLU A 49 -14.52 -1.65 9.01
N GLU A 50 -15.52 -1.09 9.68
CA GLU A 50 -15.30 -0.17 10.81
C GLU A 50 -14.46 -0.84 11.91
N ASP A 51 -13.72 -0.06 12.67
CA ASP A 51 -12.83 -0.47 13.76
C ASP A 51 -11.70 -1.45 13.35
N GLN A 52 -11.47 -1.69 12.05
CA GLN A 52 -10.41 -2.56 11.55
C GLN A 52 -9.09 -1.81 11.39
N ILE A 53 -7.98 -2.53 11.58
CA ILE A 53 -6.63 -1.96 11.43
C ILE A 53 -6.10 -2.27 10.04
N THR A 54 -5.60 -1.24 9.35
CA THR A 54 -4.85 -1.38 8.10
C THR A 54 -3.42 -0.90 8.30
N VAL A 55 -2.47 -1.74 7.94
CA VAL A 55 -1.03 -1.43 7.91
C VAL A 55 -0.60 -1.29 6.47
N VAL A 56 0.18 -0.27 6.16
CA VAL A 56 0.75 -0.08 4.82
C VAL A 56 2.27 -0.05 4.88
N GLY A 57 2.88 -0.78 3.97
CA GLY A 57 4.32 -0.77 3.75
C GLY A 57 4.80 0.48 3.04
N ASN A 58 6.08 0.56 2.76
CA ASN A 58 6.70 1.68 2.07
C ASN A 58 6.39 1.70 0.54
N GLY A 59 6.79 2.77 -0.12
CA GLY A 59 6.66 2.95 -1.57
C GLY A 59 5.22 3.18 -2.01
N SER A 60 4.78 2.51 -3.06
CA SER A 60 3.43 2.68 -3.61
C SER A 60 2.33 2.41 -2.59
N ALA A 61 2.50 1.44 -1.70
CA ALA A 61 1.53 1.14 -0.64
C ALA A 61 1.29 2.33 0.29
N CYS A 62 2.37 2.99 0.75
CA CYS A 62 2.29 4.16 1.62
C CYS A 62 1.74 5.38 0.88
N VAL A 63 2.32 5.72 -0.27
CA VAL A 63 1.98 6.94 -1.01
C VAL A 63 0.54 6.87 -1.52
N VAL A 64 0.18 5.81 -2.23
CA VAL A 64 -1.19 5.67 -2.76
C VAL A 64 -2.18 5.37 -1.65
N GLY A 65 -1.77 4.62 -0.62
CA GLY A 65 -2.57 4.42 0.59
C GLY A 65 -2.97 5.73 1.25
N GLY A 66 -2.01 6.63 1.46
CA GLY A 66 -2.28 7.97 2.01
C GLY A 66 -3.20 8.85 1.16
N HIS A 67 -3.23 8.61 -0.16
CA HIS A 67 -4.06 9.39 -1.08
C HIS A 67 -5.46 8.79 -1.32
N ALA A 68 -5.55 7.48 -1.52
CA ALA A 68 -6.76 6.82 -2.05
C ALA A 68 -7.56 6.04 -1.01
N TYR A 69 -7.01 5.79 0.17
CA TYR A 69 -7.69 5.05 1.23
C TYR A 69 -8.79 5.89 1.87
N GLU A 70 -10.01 5.37 1.89
CA GLU A 70 -11.17 6.01 2.50
C GLU A 70 -11.37 5.46 3.92
N MET A 71 -11.07 6.30 4.93
CA MET A 71 -11.20 5.95 6.34
C MET A 71 -12.66 5.86 6.79
N LYS A 72 -12.97 4.84 7.58
CA LYS A 72 -14.25 4.67 8.26
C LYS A 72 -14.11 4.86 9.78
N LYS A 73 -15.23 4.91 10.48
CA LYS A 73 -15.26 5.10 11.93
C LYS A 73 -14.43 4.02 12.64
N GLY A 74 -13.65 4.45 13.62
CA GLY A 74 -12.86 3.57 14.48
C GLY A 74 -11.65 2.90 13.82
N GLN A 75 -11.51 2.97 12.51
CA GLN A 75 -10.36 2.40 11.81
C GLN A 75 -9.04 3.05 12.22
N ARG A 76 -7.98 2.25 12.20
CA ARG A 76 -6.60 2.73 12.34
C ARG A 76 -5.84 2.46 11.05
N PHE A 77 -5.18 3.49 10.53
CA PHE A 77 -4.30 3.40 9.38
C PHE A 77 -2.86 3.63 9.85
N ILE A 78 -2.04 2.59 9.78
CA ILE A 78 -0.67 2.57 10.32
C ILE A 78 0.31 2.60 9.16
N SER A 79 1.17 3.62 9.13
CA SER A 79 2.22 3.76 8.13
C SER A 79 3.51 4.29 8.75
N ASN A 80 4.63 3.98 8.12
CA ASN A 80 5.95 4.55 8.49
C ASN A 80 6.39 5.59 7.45
N SER A 81 5.53 6.58 7.18
CA SER A 81 5.74 7.55 6.11
C SER A 81 6.93 8.50 6.34
N ALA A 82 7.30 8.78 7.57
CA ALA A 82 8.36 9.74 7.87
C ALA A 82 9.76 9.20 7.60
N ILE A 83 10.03 7.95 8.00
CA ILE A 83 11.33 7.27 7.78
C ILE A 83 11.27 6.39 6.53
N ALA A 84 10.09 5.89 6.20
CA ALA A 84 9.79 5.12 5.00
C ALA A 84 10.65 3.84 4.85
N SER A 85 10.88 3.12 5.96
CA SER A 85 11.66 1.88 5.96
C SER A 85 10.95 0.77 5.20
N MET A 86 11.61 0.18 4.21
CA MET A 86 11.18 -1.10 3.63
C MET A 86 11.30 -2.21 4.67
N GLY A 87 10.39 -3.19 4.63
CA GLY A 87 10.33 -4.29 5.59
C GLY A 87 9.66 -3.95 6.91
N TYR A 88 9.15 -2.74 7.09
CA TYR A 88 8.35 -2.35 8.25
C TYR A 88 7.01 -3.10 8.31
N ASP A 89 6.46 -3.43 7.19
CA ASP A 89 5.08 -3.87 6.93
C ASP A 89 4.68 -5.17 7.63
N LEU A 90 5.38 -6.28 7.39
CA LEU A 90 5.07 -7.56 8.04
C LEU A 90 5.21 -7.49 9.56
N PRO A 91 6.34 -7.01 10.13
CA PRO A 91 6.48 -6.85 11.58
C PRO A 91 5.42 -5.93 12.20
N ALA A 92 5.05 -4.85 11.51
CA ALA A 92 4.02 -3.94 12.01
C ALA A 92 2.62 -4.57 12.00
N ALA A 93 2.30 -5.37 10.98
CA ALA A 93 1.04 -6.12 10.94
C ALA A 93 0.97 -7.18 12.05
N ILE A 94 2.07 -7.88 12.32
CA ILE A 94 2.21 -8.81 13.45
C ILE A 94 1.99 -8.07 14.76
N GLY A 95 2.67 -6.93 14.97
CA GLY A 95 2.51 -6.11 16.15
C GLY A 95 1.09 -5.58 16.33
N ALA A 96 0.42 -5.18 15.26
CA ALA A 96 -0.97 -4.75 15.28
C ALA A 96 -1.91 -5.90 15.69
N TRP A 97 -1.68 -7.11 15.16
CA TRP A 97 -2.46 -8.30 15.51
C TRP A 97 -2.25 -8.71 16.97
N VAL A 98 -1.02 -8.65 17.47
CA VAL A 98 -0.73 -8.93 18.89
C VAL A 98 -1.41 -7.93 19.81
N ALA A 99 -1.50 -6.67 19.40
CA ALA A 99 -2.16 -5.63 20.19
C ALA A 99 -3.69 -5.74 20.16
N ASP A 100 -4.27 -6.11 19.03
CA ASP A 100 -5.71 -6.28 18.86
C ASP A 100 -5.99 -7.31 17.74
N HIS A 101 -6.44 -8.48 18.10
CA HIS A 101 -6.79 -9.58 17.22
C HIS A 101 -8.30 -9.88 17.18
N THR A 102 -9.12 -8.93 17.56
CA THR A 102 -10.58 -9.05 17.49
C THR A 102 -11.09 -9.11 16.05
N LYS A 103 -10.30 -8.55 15.12
CA LYS A 103 -10.52 -8.59 13.67
C LYS A 103 -9.22 -8.90 12.94
N ASP A 104 -9.33 -9.38 11.70
CA ASP A 104 -8.18 -9.55 10.81
C ASP A 104 -7.49 -8.21 10.56
N ILE A 105 -6.18 -8.22 10.53
CA ILE A 105 -5.37 -7.07 10.12
C ILE A 105 -5.29 -7.05 8.59
N ILE A 106 -5.47 -5.89 8.01
CA ILE A 106 -5.25 -5.66 6.58
C ILE A 106 -3.82 -5.14 6.39
N LEU A 107 -3.05 -5.82 5.57
CA LEU A 107 -1.71 -5.39 5.20
C LEU A 107 -1.64 -5.10 3.70
N VAL A 108 -1.21 -3.90 3.32
CA VAL A 108 -0.87 -3.56 1.94
C VAL A 108 0.64 -3.33 1.85
N THR A 109 1.33 -4.11 1.04
CA THR A 109 2.79 -4.06 0.91
C THR A 109 3.24 -4.15 -0.55
N GLY A 110 4.49 -3.82 -0.84
CA GLY A 110 5.11 -3.98 -2.15
C GLY A 110 6.01 -5.21 -2.22
N ASP A 111 6.22 -5.71 -3.43
CA ASP A 111 7.09 -6.86 -3.73
C ASP A 111 8.54 -6.66 -3.26
N GLY A 112 9.06 -5.44 -3.33
CA GLY A 112 10.38 -5.10 -2.82
C GLY A 112 10.45 -4.97 -1.30
N SER A 113 9.41 -4.40 -0.67
CA SER A 113 9.39 -4.17 0.77
C SER A 113 9.25 -5.46 1.56
N ILE A 114 8.34 -6.34 1.15
CA ILE A 114 8.06 -7.61 1.86
C ILE A 114 9.29 -8.51 1.97
N GLN A 115 10.20 -8.45 1.00
CA GLN A 115 11.40 -9.30 1.00
C GLN A 115 12.36 -9.02 2.15
N MET A 116 12.34 -7.82 2.72
CA MET A 116 13.24 -7.44 3.80
C MET A 116 12.98 -8.25 5.09
N ASN A 117 11.76 -8.75 5.27
CA ASN A 117 11.34 -9.55 6.42
C ASN A 117 10.45 -10.73 6.01
N LEU A 118 10.72 -11.34 4.86
CA LEU A 118 9.92 -12.41 4.28
C LEU A 118 9.75 -13.61 5.23
N GLN A 119 10.77 -13.90 6.07
CA GLN A 119 10.75 -14.95 7.07
C GLN A 119 9.60 -14.79 8.10
N GLU A 120 9.08 -13.59 8.29
CA GLU A 120 7.97 -13.32 9.21
C GLU A 120 6.64 -13.92 8.74
N LEU A 121 6.54 -14.33 7.49
CA LEU A 121 5.40 -15.14 7.02
C LEU A 121 5.28 -16.44 7.84
N GLN A 122 6.42 -17.05 8.21
CA GLN A 122 6.41 -18.23 9.06
C GLN A 122 5.90 -17.94 10.48
N THR A 123 6.19 -16.76 11.03
CA THR A 123 5.64 -16.30 12.31
C THR A 123 4.11 -16.18 12.23
N ILE A 124 3.58 -15.60 11.16
CA ILE A 124 2.14 -15.46 10.91
C ILE A 124 1.46 -16.83 10.82
N VAL A 125 2.05 -17.75 10.05
CA VAL A 125 1.52 -19.11 9.88
C VAL A 125 1.55 -19.89 11.20
N HIS A 126 2.70 -19.85 11.90
CA HIS A 126 2.88 -20.59 13.16
C HIS A 126 1.87 -20.20 14.24
N HIS A 127 1.59 -18.91 14.35
CA HIS A 127 0.66 -18.36 15.36
C HIS A 127 -0.78 -18.22 14.86
N HIS A 128 -1.09 -18.69 13.64
CA HIS A 128 -2.42 -18.58 13.01
C HIS A 128 -2.99 -17.16 13.04
N MET A 129 -2.14 -16.17 12.76
CA MET A 129 -2.53 -14.77 12.83
C MET A 129 -3.47 -14.40 11.68
N GLY A 130 -4.61 -13.77 12.00
CA GLY A 130 -5.56 -13.25 11.02
C GLY A 130 -5.03 -11.99 10.32
N ILE A 131 -4.13 -12.15 9.34
CA ILE A 131 -3.56 -11.06 8.57
C ILE A 131 -3.84 -11.30 7.08
N LYS A 132 -4.56 -10.38 6.44
CA LYS A 132 -4.85 -10.41 4.99
C LYS A 132 -3.86 -9.53 4.26
N ILE A 133 -3.01 -10.13 3.44
CA ILE A 133 -1.91 -9.45 2.75
C ILE A 133 -2.30 -9.16 1.30
N PHE A 134 -2.32 -7.87 0.94
CA PHE A 134 -2.46 -7.39 -0.42
C PHE A 134 -1.09 -6.94 -0.93
N LEU A 135 -0.55 -7.69 -1.88
CA LEU A 135 0.78 -7.45 -2.44
C LEU A 135 0.69 -6.62 -3.73
N ILE A 136 1.31 -5.46 -3.75
CA ILE A 136 1.51 -4.67 -4.96
C ILE A 136 2.75 -5.21 -5.66
N ASN A 137 2.54 -6.05 -6.68
CA ASN A 137 3.60 -6.60 -7.50
C ASN A 137 3.82 -5.71 -8.73
N ASN A 138 4.78 -4.79 -8.65
CA ASN A 138 5.12 -3.86 -9.72
C ASN A 138 6.52 -4.10 -10.32
N GLY A 139 7.10 -5.27 -10.07
CA GLY A 139 8.38 -5.71 -10.64
C GLY A 139 9.59 -5.04 -10.01
N GLY A 140 9.50 -4.63 -8.74
CA GLY A 140 10.64 -4.12 -8.01
C GLY A 140 10.47 -2.75 -7.35
N TYR A 141 11.56 -2.02 -7.21
CA TYR A 141 11.64 -0.75 -6.48
C TYR A 141 11.14 0.43 -7.32
N HIS A 142 9.82 0.55 -7.45
CA HIS A 142 9.17 1.50 -8.35
C HIS A 142 9.57 2.97 -8.11
N SER A 143 9.63 3.43 -6.87
CA SER A 143 10.01 4.81 -6.55
C SER A 143 11.47 5.10 -6.93
N ILE A 144 12.36 4.13 -6.73
CA ILE A 144 13.77 4.24 -7.15
C ILE A 144 13.87 4.25 -8.67
N ARG A 145 13.11 3.40 -9.36
CA ARG A 145 12.99 3.38 -10.83
C ARG A 145 12.60 4.76 -11.38
N GLN A 146 11.59 5.39 -10.80
CA GLN A 146 11.17 6.73 -11.19
C GLN A 146 12.27 7.76 -10.98
N THR A 147 12.95 7.74 -9.84
CA THR A 147 14.05 8.64 -9.53
C THR A 147 15.21 8.46 -10.51
N GLN A 148 15.62 7.23 -10.77
CA GLN A 148 16.69 6.96 -11.74
C GLN A 148 16.31 7.45 -13.15
N LYS A 149 15.12 7.12 -13.63
CA LYS A 149 14.66 7.57 -14.96
C LYS A 149 14.60 9.09 -15.10
N THR A 150 14.21 9.79 -14.03
CA THR A 150 14.05 11.25 -14.05
C THR A 150 15.37 12.00 -13.96
N HIS A 151 16.29 11.52 -13.10
CA HIS A 151 17.47 12.31 -12.72
C HIS A 151 18.80 11.73 -13.22
N PHE A 152 18.88 10.40 -13.43
CA PHE A 152 20.14 9.73 -13.76
C PHE A 152 20.12 9.08 -15.16
N HIS A 153 18.93 8.92 -15.74
CA HIS A 153 18.74 8.26 -17.04
C HIS A 153 19.19 6.79 -17.08
N GLU A 154 19.52 6.28 -18.25
CA GLU A 154 20.01 4.90 -18.42
C GLU A 154 21.54 4.82 -18.22
N PRO A 155 22.09 3.67 -17.76
CA PRO A 155 21.36 2.43 -17.43
C PRO A 155 20.70 2.47 -16.05
N LEU A 156 19.56 1.76 -15.91
CA LEU A 156 18.93 1.53 -14.61
C LEU A 156 19.71 0.46 -13.84
N VAL A 157 19.88 0.65 -12.52
CA VAL A 157 20.68 -0.24 -11.67
C VAL A 157 19.92 -0.62 -10.39
N GLY A 158 19.88 -1.90 -10.06
CA GLY A 158 19.38 -2.41 -8.78
C GLY A 158 17.91 -2.15 -8.49
N ILE A 159 17.06 -2.04 -9.51
CA ILE A 159 15.64 -1.66 -9.33
C ILE A 159 14.66 -2.82 -9.55
N GLY A 160 15.08 -3.91 -10.13
CA GLY A 160 14.23 -5.05 -10.43
C GLY A 160 14.36 -5.55 -11.86
N VAL A 161 13.24 -6.03 -12.42
CA VAL A 161 13.24 -6.69 -13.74
C VAL A 161 13.83 -5.80 -14.85
N ASP A 162 13.55 -4.50 -14.82
CA ASP A 162 14.01 -3.57 -15.86
C ASP A 162 15.51 -3.31 -15.85
N SER A 163 16.18 -3.51 -14.71
CA SER A 163 17.64 -3.30 -14.61
C SER A 163 18.45 -4.53 -15.00
N HIS A 164 17.81 -5.71 -15.12
CA HIS A 164 18.43 -7.00 -15.48
C HIS A 164 19.53 -7.50 -14.52
N ASP A 165 19.75 -6.82 -13.41
CA ASP A 165 20.77 -7.14 -12.39
C ASP A 165 20.15 -7.59 -11.06
N LEU A 166 18.82 -7.55 -10.95
CA LEU A 166 18.07 -7.94 -9.78
C LEU A 166 16.78 -8.65 -10.18
N SER A 167 16.45 -9.73 -9.47
CA SER A 167 15.19 -10.46 -9.64
C SER A 167 14.43 -10.58 -8.33
N PHE A 168 13.12 -10.81 -8.45
CA PHE A 168 12.22 -11.00 -7.31
C PHE A 168 11.66 -12.42 -7.32
N PRO A 169 11.43 -13.04 -6.16
CA PRO A 169 10.81 -14.35 -6.10
C PRO A 169 9.36 -14.30 -6.60
N SER A 170 8.85 -15.43 -7.09
CA SER A 170 7.42 -15.56 -7.36
C SER A 170 6.66 -15.57 -6.04
N MET A 171 5.91 -14.51 -5.78
CA MET A 171 5.10 -14.37 -4.56
C MET A 171 3.97 -15.40 -4.51
N GLU A 172 3.45 -15.83 -5.67
CA GLU A 172 2.47 -16.91 -5.75
C GLU A 172 3.03 -18.23 -5.19
N LYS A 173 4.29 -18.57 -5.52
CA LYS A 173 4.94 -19.78 -5.01
C LYS A 173 5.29 -19.69 -3.52
N LEU A 174 5.41 -18.50 -2.98
CA LEU A 174 5.68 -18.29 -1.55
C LEU A 174 4.40 -18.36 -0.71
N ALA A 175 3.24 -18.09 -1.31
CA ALA A 175 1.94 -18.13 -0.65
C ALA A 175 1.35 -19.55 -0.53
N TRP A 176 1.95 -20.56 -1.17
CA TRP A 176 1.56 -21.98 -1.12
C TRP A 176 2.54 -22.77 -0.24
#